data_5089fd7c57fa407e953e13e845a0e76d
#
_entry.id   5089fd7c57fa407e953e13e845a0e76d
#
_cell.length_a   1.000
_cell.length_b   1.000
_cell.length_c   1.000
_cell.angle_alpha   90.00
_cell.angle_beta   90.00
_cell.angle_gamma   90.00
#
_symmetry.space_group_name_H-M   'P 1'
#
loop_
_entity.id
_entity.type
_entity.pdbx_description
1 polymer ?
#
loop_
_entity_poly.entity_id
_entity_poly.type
_entity_poly.pdbx_seq_one_letter_code
_entity_poly.pdbx_strand_id
1 'polypeptide(L)'
;MKKILSLLCLAAAVLFSAGATEFPQLNPFSCTSIMVGKKASTDGAVITSHTCDSHYRTWVEIVESIEYANDTTVNVFKNRLHTESAKGSYRMSLKGSIFQPAGSTFRFVDTAYPCMNEKQLAMGETTITGRRDLVNPDGMFMIEELQKIALQRCSTARDAIRLMGELIEEYGYGDWGECLTIADKNEVWHFEVFGEGKDNIGGVWAAVRIPDDHVGVSANIPRISTLNLKDKDNYMASDNVFEVAKKLGYWDGKETFRFWKAYGGGKKAFSVREYYILNKLAPSLGLEYDSEELPLTVKPEHAVSTEEVMALLSETYEGSKFDVTKNLKVAVKDRETGAVDTVISPAANPWMSRDTRNLLNALKPGAVDSYRLVAVPQCAYSTVIELHSDLPDDIGGVLWLGFDNPAQSPRIPVFCGTTSLPDCFSICGQYGYDENSIVWKFRTANKLATVRWGATKDQINEAVQYFRDKGTREEAFVRDQYNQILAAEGQEAAQAYLTGYTADFAGATILAWEELALRFWAMFARGF
;
A
#
# COMPACT_ATOMS: atom_id res chain seq x y z
N MET A 1 48.48 2.53 -42.40
CA MET A 1 48.34 2.51 -40.94
C MET A 1 46.99 3.07 -40.41
N LYS A 2 46.36 4.06 -41.07
CA LYS A 2 45.05 4.62 -40.60
C LYS A 2 43.81 3.72 -40.85
N LYS A 3 43.85 2.76 -41.76
CA LYS A 3 42.73 1.85 -42.06
C LYS A 3 42.66 0.60 -41.16
N ILE A 4 43.73 0.24 -40.46
CA ILE A 4 43.78 -0.92 -39.56
C ILE A 4 43.27 -0.53 -38.16
N LEU A 5 43.41 0.74 -37.75
CA LEU A 5 42.92 1.23 -36.48
C LEU A 5 41.39 1.36 -36.45
N SER A 6 40.74 1.63 -37.60
CA SER A 6 39.28 1.73 -37.70
C SER A 6 38.57 0.37 -37.63
N LEU A 7 39.23 -0.72 -38.04
CA LEU A 7 38.63 -2.07 -37.95
C LEU A 7 38.72 -2.66 -36.53
N LEU A 8 39.72 -2.30 -35.74
CA LEU A 8 39.86 -2.74 -34.35
C LEU A 8 38.86 -2.03 -33.40
N CYS A 9 38.50 -0.78 -33.69
CA CYS A 9 37.44 -0.09 -32.93
C CYS A 9 36.03 -0.61 -33.23
N LEU A 10 35.76 -1.11 -34.45
CA LEU A 10 34.47 -1.72 -34.79
C LEU A 10 34.32 -3.14 -34.19
N ALA A 11 35.41 -3.91 -34.09
CA ALA A 11 35.39 -5.24 -33.52
C ALA A 11 35.22 -5.22 -31.99
N ALA A 12 35.72 -4.17 -31.30
CA ALA A 12 35.52 -3.99 -29.86
C ALA A 12 34.08 -3.54 -29.49
N ALA A 13 33.39 -2.85 -30.41
CA ALA A 13 32.02 -2.41 -30.20
C ALA A 13 30.96 -3.53 -30.38
N VAL A 14 31.32 -4.61 -31.11
CA VAL A 14 30.41 -5.74 -31.38
C VAL A 14 30.50 -6.82 -30.29
N LEU A 15 31.52 -6.84 -29.45
CA LEU A 15 31.71 -7.85 -28.39
C LEU A 15 31.10 -7.46 -27.03
N PHE A 16 30.53 -6.26 -26.89
CA PHE A 16 29.85 -5.83 -25.67
C PHE A 16 28.32 -5.84 -25.74
N SER A 17 27.74 -6.36 -26.83
CA SER A 17 26.26 -6.43 -26.98
C SER A 17 25.64 -7.82 -26.79
N ALA A 18 26.41 -8.79 -26.31
CA ALA A 18 25.89 -10.13 -26.06
C ALA A 18 25.87 -10.40 -24.55
N GLY A 19 24.70 -10.24 -23.93
CA GLY A 19 24.44 -10.82 -22.63
C GLY A 19 24.04 -9.90 -21.49
N ALA A 20 23.45 -8.75 -21.73
CA ALA A 20 22.60 -8.15 -20.72
C ALA A 20 21.27 -8.92 -20.72
N THR A 21 21.19 -9.98 -19.93
CA THR A 21 19.87 -10.49 -19.50
C THR A 21 19.15 -9.29 -18.89
N GLU A 22 18.14 -8.76 -19.59
CA GLU A 22 17.20 -7.80 -19.00
C GLU A 22 16.57 -8.51 -17.80
N PHE A 23 17.09 -8.21 -16.61
CA PHE A 23 16.36 -8.51 -15.40
C PHE A 23 15.04 -7.75 -15.52
N PRO A 24 13.88 -8.40 -15.25
CA PRO A 24 12.61 -7.71 -15.27
C PRO A 24 12.77 -6.48 -14.37
N GLN A 25 12.55 -5.30 -14.95
CA GLN A 25 12.52 -4.06 -14.18
C GLN A 25 11.42 -4.26 -13.14
N LEU A 26 11.79 -4.27 -11.86
CA LEU A 26 10.81 -4.21 -10.80
C LEU A 26 9.96 -2.98 -11.09
N ASN A 27 8.65 -3.19 -11.27
CA ASN A 27 7.72 -2.10 -11.52
C ASN A 27 7.96 -1.05 -10.41
N PRO A 28 8.33 0.20 -10.75
CA PRO A 28 8.57 1.22 -9.74
C PRO A 28 7.31 1.56 -8.93
N PHE A 29 6.13 1.26 -9.48
CA PHE A 29 4.82 1.45 -8.85
C PHE A 29 4.38 0.09 -8.28
N SER A 30 4.45 -0.08 -6.98
CA SER A 30 4.08 -1.37 -6.40
C SER A 30 3.64 -1.21 -4.94
N CYS A 31 2.40 -1.56 -4.69
CA CYS A 31 1.73 -1.45 -3.42
C CYS A 31 1.31 -2.84 -2.93
N THR A 32 0.95 -2.99 -1.67
CA THR A 32 0.38 -4.22 -1.11
C THR A 32 -0.79 -3.86 -0.22
N SER A 33 -1.93 -4.52 -0.40
CA SER A 33 -3.12 -4.37 0.45
C SER A 33 -3.58 -5.73 0.95
N ILE A 34 -3.97 -5.79 2.22
CA ILE A 34 -4.54 -6.97 2.88
C ILE A 34 -5.94 -6.60 3.37
N MET A 35 -6.90 -7.48 3.15
CA MET A 35 -8.30 -7.34 3.54
C MET A 35 -8.66 -8.45 4.52
N VAL A 36 -9.33 -8.12 5.62
CA VAL A 36 -9.81 -9.12 6.60
C VAL A 36 -11.30 -8.90 6.84
N GLY A 37 -12.09 -9.94 6.61
CA GLY A 37 -13.53 -9.94 6.93
C GLY A 37 -13.76 -10.00 8.45
N LYS A 38 -14.87 -9.44 8.92
CA LYS A 38 -15.17 -9.24 10.36
C LYS A 38 -15.19 -10.51 11.22
N LYS A 39 -15.39 -11.69 10.62
CA LYS A 39 -15.35 -12.97 11.34
C LYS A 39 -14.00 -13.68 11.22
N ALA A 40 -13.12 -13.15 10.36
CA ALA A 40 -11.74 -13.59 10.25
C ALA A 40 -10.81 -12.81 11.19
N SER A 41 -11.24 -11.66 11.70
CA SER A 41 -10.48 -10.87 12.68
C SER A 41 -10.67 -11.38 14.12
N THR A 42 -9.76 -10.96 15.00
CA THR A 42 -9.76 -11.38 16.43
C THR A 42 -10.85 -10.73 17.26
N ASP A 43 -11.33 -9.56 16.87
CA ASP A 43 -12.21 -8.68 17.64
C ASP A 43 -13.49 -8.26 16.89
N GLY A 44 -13.70 -8.78 15.69
CA GLY A 44 -14.88 -8.44 14.87
C GLY A 44 -14.69 -7.19 14.00
N ALA A 45 -13.51 -6.59 13.96
CA ALA A 45 -13.20 -5.50 13.05
C ALA A 45 -13.16 -5.98 11.59
N VAL A 46 -13.60 -5.13 10.67
CA VAL A 46 -13.24 -5.23 9.26
C VAL A 46 -11.92 -4.49 9.05
N ILE A 47 -10.95 -5.13 8.37
CA ILE A 47 -9.63 -4.52 8.18
C ILE A 47 -9.34 -4.37 6.69
N THR A 48 -8.85 -3.18 6.31
CA THR A 48 -8.19 -2.92 5.02
C THR A 48 -6.82 -2.29 5.24
N SER A 49 -5.92 -2.41 4.27
CA SER A 49 -4.56 -1.90 4.43
C SER A 49 -3.96 -1.47 3.10
N HIS A 50 -2.84 -0.73 3.17
CA HIS A 50 -2.13 -0.26 1.98
C HIS A 50 -0.67 0.07 2.30
N THR A 51 0.24 -0.27 1.37
CA THR A 51 1.59 0.29 1.32
C THR A 51 1.72 1.12 0.05
N CYS A 52 2.10 2.39 0.16
CA CYS A 52 2.29 3.30 -0.98
C CYS A 52 3.76 3.27 -1.40
N ASP A 53 4.12 2.33 -2.29
CA ASP A 53 5.52 1.97 -2.55
C ASP A 53 6.06 2.61 -3.82
N SER A 54 6.28 3.92 -3.82
CA SER A 54 6.95 4.64 -4.90
C SER A 54 7.28 6.08 -4.52
N HIS A 55 7.62 6.87 -5.52
CA HIS A 55 7.94 8.28 -5.40
C HIS A 55 6.66 9.14 -5.42
N TYR A 56 5.76 8.89 -4.48
CA TYR A 56 4.53 9.63 -4.25
C TYR A 56 4.72 10.71 -3.20
N ARG A 57 3.71 11.61 -3.06
CA ARG A 57 3.71 12.60 -1.99
C ARG A 57 3.74 11.92 -0.61
N THR A 58 4.48 12.51 0.31
CA THR A 58 4.71 11.95 1.64
C THR A 58 3.99 12.71 2.76
N TRP A 59 3.25 13.76 2.45
CA TRP A 59 2.46 14.45 3.46
C TRP A 59 1.04 13.88 3.56
N VAL A 60 0.47 14.03 4.73
CA VAL A 60 -0.86 13.58 5.12
C VAL A 60 -1.58 14.76 5.78
N GLU A 61 -2.85 14.92 5.46
CA GLU A 61 -3.70 15.96 6.04
C GLU A 61 -5.10 15.44 6.33
N ILE A 62 -5.81 16.07 7.24
CA ILE A 62 -7.25 15.89 7.42
C ILE A 62 -7.95 16.99 6.63
N VAL A 63 -8.81 16.58 5.71
CA VAL A 63 -9.65 17.50 4.93
C VAL A 63 -11.00 17.61 5.63
N GLU A 64 -11.34 18.82 6.05
CA GLU A 64 -12.59 19.10 6.75
C GLU A 64 -13.82 18.95 5.84
N SER A 65 -14.97 18.78 6.47
CA SER A 65 -16.28 18.81 5.82
C SER A 65 -16.53 20.19 5.17
N ILE A 66 -17.11 20.14 3.98
CA ILE A 66 -17.49 21.35 3.22
C ILE A 66 -19.01 21.31 2.97
N GLU A 67 -19.68 22.40 3.30
CA GLU A 67 -21.10 22.56 3.00
C GLU A 67 -21.27 23.09 1.57
N TYR A 68 -22.07 22.42 0.75
CA TYR A 68 -22.34 22.79 -0.63
C TYR A 68 -23.80 23.19 -0.83
N ALA A 69 -24.02 24.28 -1.55
CA ALA A 69 -25.35 24.72 -1.98
C ALA A 69 -25.87 23.88 -3.16
N ASN A 70 -27.16 24.02 -3.49
CA ASN A 70 -27.74 23.44 -4.70
C ASN A 70 -27.01 23.94 -5.96
N ASP A 71 -27.04 23.13 -7.02
CA ASP A 71 -26.45 23.44 -8.33
C ASP A 71 -24.96 23.77 -8.33
N THR A 72 -24.22 23.22 -7.34
CA THR A 72 -22.76 23.36 -7.26
C THR A 72 -22.08 22.36 -8.18
N THR A 73 -20.95 22.77 -8.76
CA THR A 73 -20.00 21.87 -9.44
C THR A 73 -18.66 21.92 -8.75
N VAL A 74 -17.93 20.80 -8.76
CA VAL A 74 -16.56 20.70 -8.22
C VAL A 74 -15.59 20.30 -9.32
N ASN A 75 -14.40 20.85 -9.26
CA ASN A 75 -13.34 20.54 -10.21
C ASN A 75 -12.76 19.14 -9.98
N VAL A 76 -12.48 18.44 -11.09
CA VAL A 76 -11.79 17.14 -11.13
C VAL A 76 -10.38 17.34 -11.65
N PHE A 77 -9.42 16.79 -10.95
CA PHE A 77 -8.00 16.92 -11.24
C PHE A 77 -7.36 15.56 -11.52
N LYS A 78 -6.24 15.57 -12.25
CA LYS A 78 -5.31 14.44 -12.37
C LYS A 78 -3.98 14.78 -11.71
N ASN A 79 -3.23 13.73 -11.36
CA ASN A 79 -1.88 13.81 -10.77
C ASN A 79 -1.84 14.36 -9.33
N ARG A 80 -2.87 14.16 -8.52
CA ARG A 80 -2.86 14.47 -7.08
C ARG A 80 -1.82 13.67 -6.29
N LEU A 81 -1.36 12.55 -6.83
CA LEU A 81 -0.37 11.67 -6.23
C LEU A 81 1.01 12.33 -6.05
N HIS A 82 1.28 13.41 -6.78
CA HIS A 82 2.59 14.03 -6.86
C HIS A 82 2.58 15.47 -6.39
N THR A 83 3.74 15.96 -6.00
CA THR A 83 3.97 17.36 -5.62
C THR A 83 4.57 18.14 -6.78
N GLU A 84 4.35 19.48 -6.81
CA GLU A 84 5.06 20.36 -7.72
C GLU A 84 6.46 20.71 -7.21
N SER A 85 6.65 20.71 -5.89
CA SER A 85 7.88 21.14 -5.25
C SER A 85 8.08 20.48 -3.89
N ALA A 86 9.26 20.70 -3.30
CA ALA A 86 9.57 20.29 -1.93
C ALA A 86 8.69 20.97 -0.84
N LYS A 87 7.91 21.97 -1.21
CA LYS A 87 7.01 22.69 -0.27
C LYS A 87 5.63 22.05 -0.14
N GLY A 88 5.41 20.88 -0.75
CA GLY A 88 4.18 20.10 -0.55
C GLY A 88 2.95 20.61 -1.30
N SER A 89 3.11 21.32 -2.41
CA SER A 89 2.01 21.64 -3.30
C SER A 89 1.69 20.50 -4.26
N TYR A 90 0.40 20.30 -4.57
CA TYR A 90 -0.03 19.26 -5.51
C TYR A 90 0.40 19.58 -6.94
N ARG A 91 0.86 18.56 -7.65
CA ARG A 91 1.08 18.61 -9.08
C ARG A 91 -0.19 18.17 -9.81
N MET A 92 -1.14 19.09 -9.93
CA MET A 92 -2.47 18.79 -10.49
C MET A 92 -2.67 19.43 -11.86
N SER A 93 -3.46 18.76 -12.71
CA SER A 93 -4.01 19.34 -13.93
C SER A 93 -5.54 19.23 -13.92
N LEU A 94 -6.22 20.36 -14.14
CA LEU A 94 -7.68 20.39 -14.26
C LEU A 94 -8.13 19.60 -15.48
N LYS A 95 -9.11 18.70 -15.31
CA LYS A 95 -9.70 17.88 -16.37
C LYS A 95 -11.14 18.24 -16.70
N GLY A 96 -11.86 18.75 -15.74
CA GLY A 96 -13.26 19.11 -15.90
C GLY A 96 -13.92 19.39 -14.57
N SER A 97 -15.22 19.35 -14.53
CA SER A 97 -16.01 19.47 -13.30
C SER A 97 -17.20 18.53 -13.35
N ILE A 98 -17.64 18.11 -12.18
CA ILE A 98 -18.80 17.25 -11.99
C ILE A 98 -19.81 17.93 -11.06
N PHE A 99 -21.05 17.47 -11.12
CA PHE A 99 -22.09 17.88 -10.19
C PHE A 99 -21.71 17.49 -8.75
N GLN A 100 -21.93 18.42 -7.82
CA GLN A 100 -21.78 18.21 -6.39
C GLN A 100 -23.17 18.28 -5.73
N PRO A 101 -23.67 17.21 -5.13
CA PRO A 101 -24.91 17.26 -4.35
C PRO A 101 -24.83 18.29 -3.24
N ALA A 102 -25.96 18.96 -2.96
CA ALA A 102 -26.07 19.87 -1.83
C ALA A 102 -25.94 19.13 -0.49
N GLY A 103 -25.46 19.83 0.51
CA GLY A 103 -25.20 19.32 1.86
C GLY A 103 -23.72 19.21 2.18
N SER A 104 -23.43 18.67 3.34
CA SER A 104 -22.06 18.55 3.85
C SER A 104 -21.37 17.30 3.31
N THR A 105 -20.13 17.46 2.89
CA THR A 105 -19.24 16.29 2.64
C THR A 105 -18.75 15.72 3.97
N PHE A 106 -18.21 14.51 3.96
CA PHE A 106 -17.53 13.94 5.12
C PHE A 106 -16.08 14.42 5.21
N ARG A 107 -15.61 14.63 6.46
CA ARG A 107 -14.19 14.80 6.77
C ARG A 107 -13.44 13.49 6.47
N PHE A 108 -12.22 13.59 5.89
CA PHE A 108 -11.42 12.42 5.55
C PHE A 108 -9.92 12.67 5.67
N VAL A 109 -9.16 11.58 5.78
CA VAL A 109 -7.69 11.60 5.75
C VAL A 109 -7.22 11.52 4.31
N ASP A 110 -6.57 12.60 3.85
CA ASP A 110 -6.01 12.76 2.51
C ASP A 110 -4.52 12.42 2.50
N THR A 111 -4.19 11.38 1.77
CA THR A 111 -2.84 10.91 1.45
C THR A 111 -2.66 10.93 -0.07
N ALA A 112 -1.57 10.37 -0.62
CA ALA A 112 -1.48 10.22 -2.07
C ALA A 112 -2.72 9.48 -2.62
N TYR A 113 -3.16 8.43 -1.93
CA TYR A 113 -4.43 7.75 -2.14
C TYR A 113 -5.30 7.96 -0.89
N PRO A 114 -6.31 8.86 -0.90
CA PRO A 114 -7.17 9.13 0.25
C PRO A 114 -7.73 7.86 0.88
N CYS A 115 -7.70 7.72 2.20
CA CYS A 115 -7.79 6.39 2.78
C CYS A 115 -8.92 6.14 3.79
N MET A 116 -9.42 7.13 4.55
CA MET A 116 -10.47 6.89 5.55
C MET A 116 -11.28 8.16 5.79
N ASN A 117 -12.60 8.05 5.94
CA ASN A 117 -13.47 9.15 6.36
C ASN A 117 -14.05 8.95 7.76
N GLU A 118 -14.70 10.00 8.28
CA GLU A 118 -15.32 10.02 9.61
C GLU A 118 -16.51 9.08 9.78
N LYS A 119 -16.97 8.39 8.74
CA LYS A 119 -18.07 7.40 8.76
C LYS A 119 -17.56 5.95 8.72
N GLN A 120 -16.28 5.74 8.98
CA GLN A 120 -15.67 4.42 8.89
C GLN A 120 -15.75 3.80 7.48
N LEU A 121 -15.71 4.61 6.42
CA LEU A 121 -15.40 4.12 5.07
C LEU A 121 -13.91 4.26 4.85
N ALA A 122 -13.26 3.17 4.45
CA ALA A 122 -11.81 3.11 4.27
C ALA A 122 -11.41 2.43 2.96
N MET A 123 -10.26 2.84 2.42
CA MET A 123 -9.75 2.32 1.15
C MET A 123 -8.24 2.11 1.20
N GLY A 124 -7.79 0.95 0.71
CA GLY A 124 -6.41 0.72 0.28
C GLY A 124 -6.34 0.70 -1.24
N GLU A 125 -5.14 0.83 -1.80
CA GLU A 125 -4.92 0.87 -3.25
C GLU A 125 -3.77 -0.06 -3.64
N THR A 126 -3.82 -0.61 -4.84
CA THR A 126 -2.68 -1.21 -5.53
C THR A 126 -2.82 -1.00 -7.03
N THR A 127 -1.90 -0.26 -7.64
CA THR A 127 -1.83 -0.12 -9.11
C THR A 127 -1.66 -1.49 -9.75
N ILE A 128 -2.56 -1.90 -10.62
CA ILE A 128 -2.50 -3.19 -11.33
C ILE A 128 -2.13 -2.99 -12.79
N THR A 129 -1.46 -3.98 -13.39
CA THR A 129 -1.13 -3.93 -14.81
C THR A 129 -2.30 -4.43 -15.64
N GLY A 130 -2.78 -3.59 -16.56
CA GLY A 130 -3.76 -3.92 -17.58
C GLY A 130 -3.17 -3.98 -18.98
N ARG A 131 -4.01 -4.31 -19.96
CA ARG A 131 -3.65 -4.20 -21.38
C ARG A 131 -3.47 -2.73 -21.75
N ARG A 132 -2.38 -2.40 -22.45
CA ARG A 132 -2.01 -1.00 -22.78
C ARG A 132 -3.06 -0.28 -23.64
N ASP A 133 -3.75 -1.00 -24.49
CA ASP A 133 -4.80 -0.48 -25.36
C ASP A 133 -6.10 -0.15 -24.63
N LEU A 134 -6.23 -0.48 -23.36
CA LEU A 134 -7.34 -0.04 -22.50
C LEU A 134 -7.16 1.40 -21.99
N VAL A 135 -5.95 1.91 -21.96
CA VAL A 135 -5.68 3.26 -21.42
C VAL A 135 -6.31 4.33 -22.30
N ASN A 136 -7.14 5.18 -21.71
CA ASN A 136 -7.69 6.35 -22.36
C ASN A 136 -7.24 7.64 -21.63
N PRO A 137 -6.25 8.40 -22.15
CA PRO A 137 -5.78 9.62 -21.51
C PRO A 137 -6.83 10.73 -21.43
N ASP A 138 -7.91 10.64 -22.24
CA ASP A 138 -9.02 11.60 -22.24
C ASP A 138 -10.08 11.28 -21.18
N GLY A 139 -10.08 10.06 -20.62
CA GLY A 139 -10.90 9.75 -19.45
C GLY A 139 -10.65 10.73 -18.32
N MET A 140 -11.70 11.20 -17.64
CA MET A 140 -11.61 12.31 -16.69
C MET A 140 -10.93 11.88 -15.39
N PHE A 141 -11.17 10.65 -14.91
CA PHE A 141 -10.77 10.20 -13.58
C PHE A 141 -9.47 9.38 -13.58
N MET A 142 -8.62 9.68 -12.60
CA MET A 142 -7.65 8.76 -12.02
C MET A 142 -8.19 8.24 -10.69
N ILE A 143 -7.62 7.17 -10.18
CA ILE A 143 -8.19 6.45 -9.03
C ILE A 143 -8.22 7.30 -7.75
N GLU A 144 -7.20 8.12 -7.51
CA GLU A 144 -7.09 8.95 -6.31
C GLU A 144 -8.19 10.01 -6.21
N GLU A 145 -8.68 10.49 -7.37
CA GLU A 145 -9.77 11.46 -7.38
C GLU A 145 -11.14 10.78 -7.17
N LEU A 146 -11.31 9.55 -7.68
CA LEU A 146 -12.48 8.72 -7.38
C LEU A 146 -12.55 8.37 -5.89
N GLN A 147 -11.42 7.97 -5.27
CA GLN A 147 -11.35 7.71 -3.83
C GLN A 147 -11.75 8.92 -3.01
N LYS A 148 -11.20 10.10 -3.34
CA LYS A 148 -11.54 11.36 -2.67
C LYS A 148 -13.04 11.64 -2.73
N ILE A 149 -13.65 11.55 -3.91
CA ILE A 149 -15.08 11.84 -4.09
C ILE A 149 -15.93 10.82 -3.33
N ALA A 150 -15.56 9.54 -3.38
CA ALA A 150 -16.27 8.50 -2.65
C ALA A 150 -16.17 8.71 -1.13
N LEU A 151 -14.99 9.04 -0.59
CA LEU A 151 -14.82 9.33 0.84
C LEU A 151 -15.59 10.58 1.28
N GLN A 152 -15.71 11.59 0.41
CA GLN A 152 -16.49 12.79 0.69
C GLN A 152 -18.02 12.56 0.71
N ARG A 153 -18.52 11.55 -0.02
CA ARG A 153 -19.96 11.41 -0.31
C ARG A 153 -20.58 10.11 0.22
N CYS A 154 -19.81 9.09 0.50
CA CYS A 154 -20.30 7.76 0.86
C CYS A 154 -19.92 7.36 2.28
N SER A 155 -20.79 6.56 2.93
CA SER A 155 -20.56 5.97 4.24
C SER A 155 -20.51 4.44 4.21
N THR A 156 -20.76 3.81 3.04
CA THR A 156 -20.71 2.37 2.87
C THR A 156 -19.84 1.98 1.68
N ALA A 157 -19.21 0.81 1.75
CA ALA A 157 -18.40 0.27 0.66
C ALA A 157 -19.21 0.11 -0.65
N ARG A 158 -20.46 -0.36 -0.55
CA ARG A 158 -21.32 -0.55 -1.73
C ARG A 158 -21.68 0.75 -2.41
N ASP A 159 -21.99 1.81 -1.64
CA ASP A 159 -22.33 3.11 -2.22
C ASP A 159 -21.11 3.75 -2.87
N ALA A 160 -19.91 3.57 -2.27
CA ALA A 160 -18.65 4.00 -2.86
C ALA A 160 -18.38 3.31 -4.20
N ILE A 161 -18.56 1.97 -4.28
CA ILE A 161 -18.40 1.21 -5.54
C ILE A 161 -19.39 1.69 -6.61
N ARG A 162 -20.67 1.89 -6.26
CA ARG A 162 -21.68 2.39 -7.22
C ARG A 162 -21.33 3.78 -7.72
N LEU A 163 -21.06 4.71 -6.82
CA LEU A 163 -20.69 6.08 -7.18
C LEU A 163 -19.48 6.13 -8.10
N MET A 164 -18.42 5.39 -7.76
CA MET A 164 -17.23 5.34 -8.63
C MET A 164 -17.54 4.72 -9.98
N GLY A 165 -18.35 3.65 -10.01
CA GLY A 165 -18.80 3.01 -11.25
C GLY A 165 -19.59 3.98 -12.16
N GLU A 166 -20.55 4.72 -11.61
CA GLU A 166 -21.33 5.75 -12.32
C GLU A 166 -20.44 6.87 -12.88
N LEU A 167 -19.50 7.36 -12.08
CA LEU A 167 -18.54 8.40 -12.51
C LEU A 167 -17.60 7.89 -13.62
N ILE A 168 -17.17 6.65 -13.55
CA ILE A 168 -16.34 6.01 -14.59
C ILE A 168 -17.14 5.88 -15.90
N GLU A 169 -18.39 5.44 -15.81
CA GLU A 169 -19.26 5.29 -16.99
C GLU A 169 -19.51 6.62 -17.68
N GLU A 170 -19.84 7.67 -16.92
CA GLU A 170 -20.23 8.97 -17.46
C GLU A 170 -19.02 9.77 -17.98
N TYR A 171 -17.89 9.77 -17.24
CA TYR A 171 -16.77 10.68 -17.51
C TYR A 171 -15.48 9.98 -17.95
N GLY A 172 -15.42 8.66 -17.87
CA GLY A 172 -14.30 7.84 -18.30
C GLY A 172 -13.17 7.71 -17.29
N TYR A 173 -12.53 6.55 -17.34
CA TYR A 173 -11.34 6.20 -16.56
C TYR A 173 -10.08 6.44 -17.38
N GLY A 174 -9.19 7.28 -16.89
CA GLY A 174 -8.03 7.78 -17.65
C GLY A 174 -6.68 7.35 -17.11
N ASP A 175 -6.64 6.31 -16.29
CA ASP A 175 -5.41 5.74 -15.74
C ASP A 175 -5.11 4.35 -16.33
N TRP A 176 -4.04 3.72 -15.84
CA TRP A 176 -3.70 2.32 -16.15
C TRP A 176 -4.78 1.37 -15.59
N GLY A 177 -4.47 0.29 -15.00
CA GLY A 177 -5.41 -0.47 -14.20
C GLY A 177 -5.17 -0.22 -12.73
N GLU A 178 -6.24 -0.19 -11.94
CA GLU A 178 -6.16 0.01 -10.49
C GLU A 178 -7.02 -0.98 -9.72
N CYS A 179 -6.57 -1.31 -8.52
CA CYS A 179 -7.33 -2.06 -7.55
C CYS A 179 -7.53 -1.23 -6.29
N LEU A 180 -8.76 -1.20 -5.79
CA LEU A 180 -9.08 -0.70 -4.46
C LEU A 180 -9.55 -1.83 -3.55
N THR A 181 -9.14 -1.75 -2.30
CA THR A 181 -9.71 -2.54 -1.21
C THR A 181 -10.62 -1.62 -0.41
N ILE A 182 -11.94 -1.75 -0.61
CA ILE A 182 -12.95 -0.81 -0.10
C ILE A 182 -13.66 -1.45 1.08
N ALA A 183 -13.57 -0.84 2.24
CA ALA A 183 -14.10 -1.36 3.48
C ALA A 183 -15.03 -0.36 4.17
N ASP A 184 -16.09 -0.86 4.76
CA ASP A 184 -16.83 -0.19 5.82
C ASP A 184 -16.86 -1.09 7.08
N LYS A 185 -17.48 -0.64 8.13
CA LYS A 185 -17.56 -1.37 9.42
C LYS A 185 -18.29 -2.73 9.34
N ASN A 186 -18.82 -3.13 8.18
CA ASN A 186 -19.58 -4.37 8.00
C ASN A 186 -18.95 -5.33 7.01
N GLU A 187 -18.27 -4.81 5.98
CA GLU A 187 -17.76 -5.63 4.89
C GLU A 187 -16.55 -5.00 4.19
N VAL A 188 -15.78 -5.81 3.47
CA VAL A 188 -14.67 -5.35 2.63
C VAL A 188 -14.76 -5.97 1.24
N TRP A 189 -14.42 -5.18 0.23
CA TRP A 189 -14.50 -5.50 -1.19
C TRP A 189 -13.15 -5.34 -1.90
N HIS A 190 -12.88 -6.21 -2.84
CA HIS A 190 -11.80 -6.10 -3.80
C HIS A 190 -12.38 -5.58 -5.12
N PHE A 191 -11.99 -4.37 -5.54
CA PHE A 191 -12.48 -3.68 -6.72
C PHE A 191 -11.33 -3.51 -7.72
N GLU A 192 -11.54 -3.85 -8.99
CA GLU A 192 -10.58 -3.65 -10.07
C GLU A 192 -11.20 -2.86 -11.21
N VAL A 193 -10.43 -1.93 -11.79
CA VAL A 193 -10.89 -1.04 -12.86
C VAL A 193 -9.84 -0.87 -13.96
N PHE A 194 -10.32 -0.75 -15.21
CA PHE A 194 -9.54 -0.43 -16.40
C PHE A 194 -10.31 0.55 -17.27
N GLY A 195 -9.61 1.26 -18.16
CA GLY A 195 -10.24 2.04 -19.21
C GLY A 195 -10.90 1.16 -20.28
N GLU A 196 -11.58 1.79 -21.22
CA GLU A 196 -12.27 1.13 -22.33
C GLU A 196 -11.56 1.35 -23.68
N GLY A 197 -10.34 1.87 -23.65
CA GLY A 197 -9.53 2.21 -24.81
C GLY A 197 -9.73 3.66 -25.28
N LYS A 198 -8.80 4.14 -26.08
CA LYS A 198 -8.69 5.56 -26.49
C LYS A 198 -9.87 6.13 -27.26
N ASP A 199 -10.68 5.27 -27.87
CA ASP A 199 -11.79 5.69 -28.73
C ASP A 199 -13.13 5.71 -27.96
N ASN A 200 -13.15 5.36 -26.68
CA ASN A 200 -14.36 5.29 -25.86
C ASN A 200 -14.17 6.04 -24.54
N ILE A 201 -15.17 6.83 -24.16
CA ILE A 201 -15.29 7.36 -22.81
C ILE A 201 -16.04 6.33 -21.98
N GLY A 202 -15.50 5.95 -20.85
CA GLY A 202 -16.02 4.92 -19.96
C GLY A 202 -14.90 4.14 -19.31
N GLY A 203 -15.24 2.97 -18.82
CA GLY A 203 -14.32 2.01 -18.25
C GLY A 203 -15.00 0.68 -17.96
N VAL A 204 -14.21 -0.30 -17.60
CA VAL A 204 -14.69 -1.62 -17.16
C VAL A 204 -14.18 -1.89 -15.76
N TRP A 205 -15.09 -2.31 -14.90
CA TRP A 205 -14.74 -2.60 -13.52
C TRP A 205 -15.49 -3.82 -13.00
N ALA A 206 -14.94 -4.44 -11.98
CA ALA A 206 -15.58 -5.50 -11.22
C ALA A 206 -15.19 -5.38 -9.73
N ALA A 207 -16.10 -5.79 -8.86
CA ALA A 207 -15.87 -5.85 -7.42
C ALA A 207 -16.35 -7.20 -6.87
N VAL A 208 -15.57 -7.77 -5.97
CA VAL A 208 -15.87 -9.03 -5.28
C VAL A 208 -15.78 -8.81 -3.78
N ARG A 209 -16.85 -9.15 -3.07
CA ARG A 209 -16.88 -9.10 -1.62
C ARG A 209 -15.98 -10.18 -1.03
N ILE A 210 -15.17 -9.81 -0.06
CA ILE A 210 -14.41 -10.76 0.75
C ILE A 210 -15.39 -11.37 1.76
N PRO A 211 -15.56 -12.71 1.82
CA PRO A 211 -16.41 -13.32 2.82
C PRO A 211 -16.00 -12.93 4.23
N ASP A 212 -16.98 -12.82 5.14
CA ASP A 212 -16.73 -12.36 6.52
C ASP A 212 -15.63 -13.16 7.23
N ASP A 213 -15.48 -14.45 6.94
CA ASP A 213 -14.52 -15.37 7.57
C ASP A 213 -13.26 -15.61 6.71
N HIS A 214 -12.97 -14.71 5.77
CA HIS A 214 -11.83 -14.82 4.86
C HIS A 214 -10.90 -13.60 4.91
N VAL A 215 -9.71 -13.81 4.36
CA VAL A 215 -8.69 -12.80 4.09
C VAL A 215 -8.41 -12.75 2.59
N GLY A 216 -8.23 -11.55 2.04
CA GLY A 216 -7.80 -11.30 0.66
C GLY A 216 -6.50 -10.50 0.61
N VAL A 217 -5.77 -10.60 -0.51
CA VAL A 217 -4.52 -9.85 -0.73
C VAL A 217 -4.48 -9.34 -2.15
N SER A 218 -4.09 -8.08 -2.33
CA SER A 218 -3.79 -7.45 -3.61
C SER A 218 -2.37 -6.91 -3.62
N ALA A 219 -1.63 -7.15 -4.71
CA ALA A 219 -0.25 -6.70 -4.86
C ALA A 219 0.14 -6.50 -6.33
N ASN A 220 -0.47 -5.52 -6.98
CA ASN A 220 -0.18 -5.03 -8.34
C ASN A 220 -0.46 -6.01 -9.49
N ILE A 221 -1.29 -6.98 -9.27
CA ILE A 221 -1.72 -7.93 -10.30
C ILE A 221 -3.24 -8.08 -10.21
N PRO A 222 -3.97 -8.04 -11.35
CA PRO A 222 -5.42 -8.30 -11.36
C PRO A 222 -5.71 -9.70 -10.81
N ARG A 223 -6.68 -9.80 -9.91
CA ARG A 223 -6.99 -11.01 -9.14
C ARG A 223 -8.37 -11.57 -9.42
N ILE A 224 -9.32 -10.73 -9.84
CA ILE A 224 -10.71 -11.17 -10.05
C ILE A 224 -10.75 -12.18 -11.18
N SER A 225 -11.23 -13.39 -10.89
CA SER A 225 -11.38 -14.47 -11.86
C SER A 225 -12.82 -14.47 -12.41
N THR A 226 -13.65 -15.38 -12.00
CA THR A 226 -15.03 -15.50 -12.47
C THR A 226 -15.96 -14.51 -11.79
N LEU A 227 -16.98 -14.05 -12.54
CA LEU A 227 -18.02 -13.16 -12.04
C LEU A 227 -19.37 -13.86 -12.02
N ASN A 228 -20.01 -13.92 -10.86
CA ASN A 228 -21.39 -14.39 -10.70
C ASN A 228 -22.33 -13.22 -10.46
N LEU A 229 -22.66 -12.45 -11.49
CA LEU A 229 -23.49 -11.24 -11.37
C LEU A 229 -24.96 -11.51 -10.97
N LYS A 230 -25.37 -12.77 -10.83
CA LYS A 230 -26.67 -13.12 -10.22
C LYS A 230 -26.63 -13.02 -8.70
N ASP A 231 -25.45 -13.18 -8.11
CA ASP A 231 -25.18 -13.02 -6.68
C ASP A 231 -24.77 -11.57 -6.41
N LYS A 232 -25.76 -10.70 -6.30
CA LYS A 232 -25.56 -9.25 -6.07
C LYS A 232 -25.03 -8.91 -4.68
N ASP A 233 -25.06 -9.87 -3.75
CA ASP A 233 -24.50 -9.68 -2.42
C ASP A 233 -22.98 -9.78 -2.41
N ASN A 234 -22.40 -10.52 -3.36
CA ASN A 234 -20.97 -10.79 -3.41
C ASN A 234 -20.27 -10.29 -4.69
N TYR A 235 -21.01 -9.86 -5.72
CA TYR A 235 -20.43 -9.40 -6.99
C TYR A 235 -21.12 -8.15 -7.51
N MET A 236 -20.32 -7.19 -7.94
CA MET A 236 -20.73 -6.00 -8.68
C MET A 236 -19.80 -5.82 -9.89
N ALA A 237 -20.29 -5.30 -11.00
CA ALA A 237 -19.47 -5.00 -12.17
C ALA A 237 -20.18 -3.96 -13.05
N SER A 238 -19.41 -3.31 -13.93
CA SER A 238 -19.95 -2.48 -15.00
C SER A 238 -20.80 -3.30 -15.97
N ASP A 239 -21.88 -2.71 -16.47
CA ASP A 239 -22.82 -3.41 -17.37
C ASP A 239 -22.16 -3.90 -18.66
N ASN A 240 -21.12 -3.20 -19.13
CA ASN A 240 -20.36 -3.50 -20.34
C ASN A 240 -19.23 -4.52 -20.18
N VAL A 241 -19.02 -5.10 -18.98
CA VAL A 241 -17.85 -5.93 -18.64
C VAL A 241 -17.61 -7.12 -19.57
N PHE A 242 -18.63 -7.75 -20.10
CA PHE A 242 -18.50 -8.85 -21.05
C PHE A 242 -18.44 -8.37 -22.51
N GLU A 243 -19.16 -7.30 -22.81
CA GLU A 243 -19.26 -6.75 -24.18
C GLU A 243 -17.91 -6.17 -24.62
N VAL A 244 -17.27 -5.36 -23.78
CA VAL A 244 -15.96 -4.76 -24.07
C VAL A 244 -14.89 -5.84 -24.28
N ALA A 245 -14.87 -6.89 -23.45
CA ALA A 245 -13.95 -8.00 -23.62
C ALA A 245 -14.11 -8.71 -24.97
N LYS A 246 -15.36 -8.92 -25.43
CA LYS A 246 -15.66 -9.50 -26.75
C LYS A 246 -15.26 -8.55 -27.88
N LYS A 247 -15.66 -7.28 -27.81
CA LYS A 247 -15.40 -6.23 -28.81
C LYS A 247 -13.90 -6.07 -29.06
N LEU A 248 -13.10 -6.13 -28.01
CA LEU A 248 -11.63 -6.00 -28.09
C LEU A 248 -10.90 -7.32 -28.35
N GLY A 249 -11.64 -8.43 -28.47
CA GLY A 249 -11.07 -9.75 -28.77
C GLY A 249 -10.30 -10.39 -27.59
N TYR A 250 -10.56 -9.95 -26.36
CA TYR A 250 -9.92 -10.49 -25.15
C TYR A 250 -10.63 -11.74 -24.60
N TRP A 251 -11.86 -11.95 -25.04
CA TRP A 251 -12.66 -13.11 -24.72
C TRP A 251 -13.53 -13.51 -25.92
N ASP A 252 -13.59 -14.80 -26.24
CA ASP A 252 -14.33 -15.32 -27.40
C ASP A 252 -15.83 -15.56 -27.13
N GLY A 253 -16.26 -15.40 -25.87
CA GLY A 253 -17.63 -15.64 -25.43
C GLY A 253 -17.99 -17.11 -25.24
N LYS A 254 -17.04 -18.06 -25.36
CA LYS A 254 -17.26 -19.51 -25.24
C LYS A 254 -16.62 -20.10 -24.00
N GLU A 255 -15.34 -19.73 -23.74
CA GLU A 255 -14.64 -20.14 -22.53
C GLU A 255 -15.21 -19.46 -21.29
N THR A 256 -14.92 -20.02 -20.12
CA THR A 256 -15.25 -19.36 -18.84
C THR A 256 -14.56 -18.01 -18.78
N PHE A 257 -15.35 -16.95 -18.62
CA PHE A 257 -14.82 -15.61 -18.48
C PHE A 257 -13.98 -15.50 -17.20
N ARG A 258 -12.79 -14.91 -17.33
CA ARG A 258 -11.92 -14.54 -16.21
C ARG A 258 -11.50 -13.09 -16.38
N PHE A 259 -11.90 -12.23 -15.44
CA PHE A 259 -11.70 -10.79 -15.53
C PHE A 259 -10.19 -10.45 -15.65
N TRP A 260 -9.35 -11.00 -14.77
CA TRP A 260 -7.91 -10.75 -14.80
C TRP A 260 -7.26 -11.17 -16.14
N LYS A 261 -7.75 -12.23 -16.76
CA LYS A 261 -7.21 -12.75 -18.02
C LYS A 261 -7.64 -11.89 -19.20
N ALA A 262 -8.89 -11.43 -19.18
CA ALA A 262 -9.43 -10.55 -20.20
C ALA A 262 -8.75 -9.18 -20.17
N TYR A 263 -8.74 -8.52 -19.04
CA TYR A 263 -8.32 -7.13 -18.93
C TYR A 263 -6.87 -6.95 -18.48
N GLY A 264 -6.36 -7.78 -17.59
CA GLY A 264 -4.96 -7.77 -17.16
C GLY A 264 -4.00 -8.25 -18.23
N GLY A 265 -4.37 -9.31 -18.99
CA GLY A 265 -3.54 -9.86 -20.07
C GLY A 265 -2.23 -10.53 -19.61
N GLY A 266 -2.06 -10.74 -18.32
CA GLY A 266 -0.91 -11.41 -17.73
C GLY A 266 -0.93 -12.93 -17.88
N LYS A 267 0.16 -13.58 -17.48
CA LYS A 267 0.29 -15.04 -17.45
C LYS A 267 -0.09 -15.65 -16.11
N LYS A 268 -0.05 -14.85 -15.05
CA LYS A 268 -0.40 -15.23 -13.67
C LYS A 268 -1.26 -14.15 -13.04
N ALA A 269 -2.17 -14.56 -12.17
CA ALA A 269 -3.05 -13.69 -11.43
C ALA A 269 -2.55 -13.43 -9.98
N PHE A 270 -1.25 -13.52 -9.73
CA PHE A 270 -0.65 -13.22 -8.42
C PHE A 270 0.87 -13.02 -8.50
N SER A 271 1.43 -12.33 -7.52
CA SER A 271 2.87 -12.19 -7.29
C SER A 271 3.35 -13.03 -6.10
N VAL A 272 4.64 -12.98 -5.82
CA VAL A 272 5.21 -13.64 -4.62
C VAL A 272 4.58 -13.13 -3.33
N ARG A 273 4.10 -11.87 -3.29
CA ARG A 273 3.51 -11.25 -2.09
C ARG A 273 2.18 -11.88 -1.72
N GLU A 274 1.26 -12.04 -2.68
CA GLU A 274 -0.01 -12.72 -2.45
C GLU A 274 0.22 -14.18 -2.06
N TYR A 275 1.08 -14.88 -2.79
CA TYR A 275 1.40 -16.27 -2.46
C TYR A 275 1.92 -16.40 -1.03
N TYR A 276 2.89 -15.56 -0.64
CA TYR A 276 3.52 -15.64 0.67
C TYR A 276 2.53 -15.39 1.80
N ILE A 277 1.74 -14.31 1.69
CA ILE A 277 0.78 -13.92 2.72
C ILE A 277 -0.36 -14.95 2.83
N LEU A 278 -0.97 -15.35 1.71
CA LEU A 278 -2.06 -16.33 1.72
C LEU A 278 -1.59 -17.69 2.26
N ASN A 279 -0.38 -18.16 1.85
CA ASN A 279 0.18 -19.41 2.35
C ASN A 279 0.56 -19.34 3.84
N LYS A 280 0.94 -18.16 4.35
CA LYS A 280 1.24 -17.97 5.77
C LYS A 280 -0.03 -18.04 6.63
N LEU A 281 -1.15 -17.51 6.12
CA LEU A 281 -2.44 -17.51 6.83
C LEU A 281 -3.22 -18.82 6.71
N ALA A 282 -3.01 -19.58 5.63
CA ALA A 282 -3.71 -20.83 5.36
C ALA A 282 -2.76 -21.91 4.78
N PRO A 283 -1.72 -22.34 5.52
CA PRO A 283 -0.70 -23.26 5.02
C PRO A 283 -1.24 -24.64 4.65
N SER A 284 -2.30 -25.14 5.28
CA SER A 284 -2.90 -26.45 4.97
C SER A 284 -3.56 -26.51 3.61
N LEU A 285 -3.83 -25.35 2.96
CA LEU A 285 -4.36 -25.32 1.59
C LEU A 285 -3.32 -25.79 0.55
N GLY A 286 -2.04 -25.85 0.90
CA GLY A 286 -0.99 -26.31 -0.01
C GLY A 286 -0.91 -25.50 -1.30
N LEU A 287 -1.01 -24.19 -1.22
CA LEU A 287 -0.97 -23.30 -2.39
C LEU A 287 0.32 -23.49 -3.18
N GLU A 288 0.22 -23.54 -4.50
CA GLU A 288 1.36 -23.77 -5.40
C GLU A 288 1.80 -22.44 -6.05
N TYR A 289 3.09 -22.09 -5.89
CA TYR A 289 3.66 -20.87 -6.47
C TYR A 289 3.70 -20.89 -8.00
N ASP A 290 3.72 -22.09 -8.62
CA ASP A 290 3.81 -22.25 -10.07
C ASP A 290 2.43 -22.32 -10.76
N SER A 291 1.33 -22.23 -10.02
CA SER A 291 -0.02 -22.17 -10.60
C SER A 291 -0.26 -20.88 -11.41
N GLU A 292 -1.29 -20.88 -12.27
CA GLU A 292 -1.69 -19.69 -13.06
C GLU A 292 -2.42 -18.65 -12.19
N GLU A 293 -3.22 -19.13 -11.24
CA GLU A 293 -3.98 -18.29 -10.28
C GLU A 293 -4.02 -18.93 -8.90
N LEU A 294 -4.22 -18.11 -7.88
CA LEU A 294 -4.54 -18.53 -6.52
C LEU A 294 -5.97 -18.11 -6.19
N PRO A 295 -6.62 -18.70 -5.19
CA PRO A 295 -7.88 -18.19 -4.67
C PRO A 295 -7.75 -16.68 -4.38
N LEU A 296 -8.78 -15.89 -4.72
CA LEU A 296 -8.81 -14.46 -4.39
C LEU A 296 -8.75 -14.25 -2.88
N THR A 297 -9.44 -15.14 -2.14
CA THR A 297 -9.53 -15.13 -0.68
C THR A 297 -9.27 -16.51 -0.10
N VAL A 298 -8.77 -16.57 1.12
CA VAL A 298 -8.63 -17.81 1.90
C VAL A 298 -9.28 -17.64 3.26
N LYS A 299 -9.80 -18.73 3.81
CA LYS A 299 -10.15 -18.79 5.22
C LYS A 299 -8.86 -19.01 6.01
N PRO A 300 -8.46 -18.07 6.88
CA PRO A 300 -7.25 -18.23 7.67
C PRO A 300 -7.43 -19.35 8.71
N GLU A 301 -6.34 -20.00 9.11
CA GLU A 301 -6.36 -21.08 10.09
C GLU A 301 -6.49 -20.59 11.54
N HIS A 302 -6.37 -19.29 11.75
CA HIS A 302 -6.59 -18.60 13.03
C HIS A 302 -7.20 -17.23 12.78
N ALA A 303 -7.78 -16.62 13.80
CA ALA A 303 -8.27 -15.25 13.71
C ALA A 303 -7.09 -14.27 13.58
N VAL A 304 -7.20 -13.34 12.64
CA VAL A 304 -6.14 -12.39 12.27
C VAL A 304 -6.31 -11.09 13.04
N SER A 305 -5.29 -10.64 13.74
CA SER A 305 -5.34 -9.35 14.44
C SER A 305 -4.82 -8.21 13.56
N THR A 306 -5.14 -6.98 13.96
CA THR A 306 -4.62 -5.75 13.32
C THR A 306 -3.09 -5.72 13.35
N GLU A 307 -2.47 -6.15 14.46
CA GLU A 307 -1.00 -6.26 14.58
C GLU A 307 -0.41 -7.31 13.65
N GLU A 308 -1.13 -8.41 13.40
CA GLU A 308 -0.68 -9.40 12.43
C GLU A 308 -0.71 -8.84 11.00
N VAL A 309 -1.72 -8.06 10.63
CA VAL A 309 -1.74 -7.35 9.34
C VAL A 309 -0.57 -6.37 9.25
N MET A 310 -0.27 -5.63 10.32
CA MET A 310 0.92 -4.76 10.38
C MET A 310 2.23 -5.56 10.18
N ALA A 311 2.33 -6.74 10.80
CA ALA A 311 3.49 -7.62 10.66
C ALA A 311 3.61 -8.18 9.24
N LEU A 312 2.50 -8.58 8.61
CA LEU A 312 2.47 -9.05 7.23
C LEU A 312 2.89 -7.96 6.23
N LEU A 313 2.51 -6.70 6.45
CA LEU A 313 2.99 -5.57 5.64
C LEU A 313 4.47 -5.25 5.87
N SER A 314 5.05 -5.73 6.96
CA SER A 314 6.47 -5.56 7.30
C SER A 314 7.37 -6.69 6.77
N GLU A 315 6.84 -7.66 6.03
CA GLU A 315 7.57 -8.85 5.61
C GLU A 315 8.70 -8.58 4.61
N THR A 316 9.86 -9.15 4.93
CA THR A 316 11.07 -9.15 4.11
C THR A 316 11.47 -10.55 3.66
N TYR A 317 10.69 -11.55 4.05
CA TYR A 317 10.89 -12.98 3.78
C TYR A 317 12.14 -13.59 4.44
N GLU A 318 12.82 -12.87 5.35
CA GLU A 318 14.00 -13.40 6.06
C GLU A 318 13.68 -14.76 6.71
N GLY A 319 14.57 -15.73 6.54
CA GLY A 319 14.41 -17.10 7.03
C GLY A 319 13.52 -18.01 6.15
N SER A 320 12.86 -17.50 5.11
CA SER A 320 12.04 -18.30 4.19
C SER A 320 12.82 -18.73 2.93
N LYS A 321 12.17 -19.53 2.07
CA LYS A 321 12.72 -19.86 0.74
C LYS A 321 12.91 -18.63 -0.16
N PHE A 322 12.20 -17.53 0.10
CA PHE A 322 12.28 -16.28 -0.64
C PHE A 322 13.24 -15.26 -0.02
N ASP A 323 13.95 -15.61 1.04
CA ASP A 323 14.95 -14.76 1.67
C ASP A 323 16.08 -14.43 0.68
N VAL A 324 16.18 -13.17 0.29
CA VAL A 324 17.19 -12.70 -0.66
C VAL A 324 18.60 -12.67 -0.07
N THR A 325 18.73 -12.76 1.26
CA THR A 325 20.01 -12.75 1.98
C THR A 325 20.54 -14.13 2.32
N LYS A 326 19.74 -15.19 2.15
CA LYS A 326 20.02 -16.57 2.63
C LYS A 326 21.38 -17.15 2.22
N ASN A 327 21.93 -16.71 1.08
CA ASN A 327 23.23 -17.19 0.56
C ASN A 327 24.41 -16.29 0.94
N LEU A 328 24.17 -15.14 1.60
CA LEU A 328 25.20 -14.18 2.01
C LEU A 328 25.75 -14.57 3.39
N LYS A 329 26.43 -15.69 3.46
CA LYS A 329 26.95 -16.26 4.70
C LYS A 329 28.43 -15.98 4.87
N VAL A 330 28.83 -15.73 6.11
CA VAL A 330 30.22 -15.53 6.54
C VAL A 330 30.56 -16.44 7.73
N ALA A 331 31.80 -16.87 7.80
CA ALA A 331 32.31 -17.58 8.97
C ALA A 331 32.66 -16.58 10.08
N VAL A 332 32.10 -16.77 11.26
CA VAL A 332 32.36 -15.95 12.44
C VAL A 332 33.00 -16.85 13.50
N LYS A 333 34.18 -16.44 14.00
CA LYS A 333 34.85 -17.14 15.08
C LYS A 333 34.45 -16.54 16.42
N ASP A 334 33.90 -17.37 17.28
CA ASP A 334 33.65 -16.99 18.67
C ASP A 334 34.99 -16.72 19.37
N ARG A 335 35.07 -15.57 20.05
CA ARG A 335 36.35 -15.15 20.67
C ARG A 335 36.68 -15.89 21.96
N GLU A 336 35.66 -16.38 22.65
CA GLU A 336 35.85 -17.07 23.95
C GLU A 336 36.09 -18.57 23.75
N THR A 337 35.28 -19.20 22.92
CA THR A 337 35.32 -20.65 22.69
C THR A 337 36.24 -21.05 21.54
N GLY A 338 36.56 -20.11 20.63
CA GLY A 338 37.31 -20.41 19.41
C GLY A 338 36.50 -21.16 18.35
N ALA A 339 35.23 -21.46 18.60
CA ALA A 339 34.34 -22.13 17.66
C ALA A 339 34.07 -21.23 16.43
N VAL A 340 33.93 -21.87 15.26
CA VAL A 340 33.58 -21.17 14.02
C VAL A 340 32.15 -21.52 13.64
N ASP A 341 31.30 -20.52 13.55
CA ASP A 341 29.91 -20.63 13.07
C ASP A 341 29.73 -19.93 11.72
N THR A 342 28.71 -20.32 10.95
CA THR A 342 28.38 -19.73 9.67
C THR A 342 27.05 -19.04 9.78
N VAL A 343 27.07 -17.70 9.75
CA VAL A 343 25.90 -16.84 9.92
C VAL A 343 25.65 -16.00 8.68
N ILE A 344 24.42 -15.47 8.52
CA ILE A 344 24.15 -14.42 7.54
C ILE A 344 25.04 -13.22 7.88
N SER A 345 25.69 -12.65 6.87
CA SER A 345 26.60 -11.50 7.06
C SER A 345 25.85 -10.33 7.72
N PRO A 346 26.40 -9.70 8.76
CA PRO A 346 25.82 -8.49 9.32
C PRO A 346 25.67 -7.33 8.33
N ALA A 347 26.45 -7.34 7.24
CA ALA A 347 26.33 -6.36 6.15
C ALA A 347 25.20 -6.68 5.16
N ALA A 348 24.67 -7.91 5.16
CA ALA A 348 23.56 -8.28 4.31
C ALA A 348 22.27 -7.61 4.82
N ASN A 349 21.50 -7.03 3.90
CA ASN A 349 20.17 -6.51 4.21
C ASN A 349 19.20 -6.87 3.07
N PRO A 350 17.89 -6.99 3.34
CA PRO A 350 16.89 -7.36 2.33
C PRO A 350 16.76 -6.32 1.19
N TRP A 351 17.14 -5.09 1.43
CA TRP A 351 16.96 -3.95 0.54
C TRP A 351 18.25 -3.47 -0.13
N MET A 352 19.19 -4.38 -0.39
CA MET A 352 20.41 -4.07 -1.12
C MET A 352 20.11 -3.36 -2.43
N SER A 353 20.92 -2.35 -2.77
CA SER A 353 20.80 -1.63 -4.02
C SER A 353 20.93 -2.57 -5.24
N ARG A 354 20.37 -2.17 -6.37
CA ARG A 354 20.55 -2.92 -7.64
C ARG A 354 22.03 -3.13 -7.96
N ASP A 355 22.86 -2.11 -7.76
CA ASP A 355 24.29 -2.17 -8.05
C ASP A 355 25.00 -3.15 -7.13
N THR A 356 24.68 -3.15 -5.83
CA THR A 356 25.22 -4.12 -4.88
C THR A 356 24.83 -5.56 -5.26
N ARG A 357 23.56 -5.80 -5.60
CA ARG A 357 23.10 -7.14 -6.03
C ARG A 357 23.79 -7.59 -7.31
N ASN A 358 23.91 -6.69 -8.29
CA ASN A 358 24.61 -6.98 -9.54
C ASN A 358 26.08 -7.31 -9.31
N LEU A 359 26.77 -6.55 -8.44
CA LEU A 359 28.16 -6.80 -8.08
C LEU A 359 28.33 -8.18 -7.42
N LEU A 360 27.50 -8.50 -6.44
CA LEU A 360 27.53 -9.79 -5.73
C LEU A 360 27.27 -10.96 -6.69
N ASN A 361 26.30 -10.85 -7.57
CA ASN A 361 25.99 -11.87 -8.57
C ASN A 361 27.05 -11.96 -9.70
N ALA A 362 27.77 -10.89 -9.99
CA ALA A 362 28.92 -10.94 -10.89
C ALA A 362 30.12 -11.69 -10.26
N LEU A 363 30.33 -11.52 -8.95
CA LEU A 363 31.37 -12.25 -8.22
C LEU A 363 31.00 -13.73 -7.99
N LYS A 364 29.75 -14.00 -7.69
CA LYS A 364 29.21 -15.34 -7.51
C LYS A 364 27.78 -15.41 -8.05
N PRO A 365 27.57 -16.02 -9.23
CA PRO A 365 26.22 -16.20 -9.78
C PRO A 365 25.26 -16.86 -8.79
N GLY A 366 24.06 -16.28 -8.60
CA GLY A 366 23.05 -16.77 -7.65
C GLY A 366 23.36 -16.46 -6.18
N ALA A 367 24.28 -15.54 -5.90
CA ALA A 367 24.54 -15.10 -4.52
C ALA A 367 23.33 -14.38 -3.90
N VAL A 368 22.59 -13.61 -4.71
CA VAL A 368 21.40 -12.86 -4.27
C VAL A 368 20.25 -13.11 -5.22
N ASP A 369 19.15 -13.65 -4.69
CA ASP A 369 17.90 -13.80 -5.42
C ASP A 369 17.21 -12.43 -5.62
N SER A 370 16.30 -12.36 -6.59
CA SER A 370 15.51 -11.15 -6.88
C SER A 370 14.03 -11.43 -6.67
N TYR A 371 13.54 -11.17 -5.47
CA TYR A 371 12.11 -11.20 -5.14
C TYR A 371 11.63 -9.80 -4.77
N ARG A 372 10.37 -9.47 -5.12
CA ARG A 372 9.70 -8.27 -4.64
C ARG A 372 9.22 -8.51 -3.21
N LEU A 373 9.83 -7.83 -2.27
CA LEU A 373 9.46 -7.89 -0.85
C LEU A 373 8.11 -7.20 -0.60
N VAL A 374 7.44 -7.50 0.49
CA VAL A 374 6.27 -6.74 0.92
C VAL A 374 6.73 -5.37 1.41
N ALA A 375 7.59 -5.32 2.42
CA ALA A 375 8.16 -4.08 2.92
C ALA A 375 9.34 -3.61 2.07
N VAL A 376 9.33 -2.36 1.63
CA VAL A 376 10.39 -1.76 0.80
C VAL A 376 10.78 -0.36 1.26
N PRO A 377 12.05 0.04 1.01
CA PRO A 377 12.58 1.32 1.48
C PRO A 377 12.10 2.54 0.69
N GLN A 378 11.41 2.35 -0.42
CA GLN A 378 10.76 3.42 -1.20
C GLN A 378 9.29 3.63 -0.82
N CYS A 379 8.78 2.98 0.21
CA CYS A 379 7.45 3.24 0.70
C CYS A 379 7.33 4.69 1.17
N ALA A 380 6.34 5.40 0.70
CA ALA A 380 6.07 6.78 1.11
C ALA A 380 5.36 6.78 2.48
N TYR A 381 4.31 6.00 2.57
CA TYR A 381 3.54 5.72 3.78
C TYR A 381 2.85 4.37 3.69
N SER A 382 2.35 3.87 4.80
CA SER A 382 1.53 2.67 4.84
C SER A 382 0.41 2.80 5.86
N THR A 383 -0.73 2.18 5.56
CA THR A 383 -1.94 2.21 6.40
C THR A 383 -2.37 0.80 6.75
N VAL A 384 -2.85 0.61 7.97
CA VAL A 384 -3.74 -0.49 8.36
C VAL A 384 -4.93 0.17 9.02
N ILE A 385 -6.13 -0.12 8.55
CA ILE A 385 -7.35 0.53 9.02
C ILE A 385 -8.30 -0.54 9.53
N GLU A 386 -8.67 -0.45 10.79
CA GLU A 386 -9.66 -1.29 11.43
C GLU A 386 -10.96 -0.52 11.65
N LEU A 387 -12.09 -1.19 11.44
CA LEU A 387 -13.42 -0.60 11.45
C LEU A 387 -14.38 -1.46 12.27
N HIS A 388 -15.01 -0.87 13.28
CA HIS A 388 -15.86 -1.56 14.24
C HIS A 388 -17.33 -1.13 14.15
N SER A 389 -18.22 -2.08 13.90
CA SER A 389 -19.65 -1.82 13.75
C SER A 389 -20.39 -1.62 15.07
N ASP A 390 -19.82 -2.05 16.17
CA ASP A 390 -20.36 -1.97 17.52
C ASP A 390 -19.94 -0.71 18.29
N LEU A 391 -19.09 0.14 17.67
CA LEU A 391 -18.59 1.37 18.26
C LEU A 391 -19.11 2.61 17.51
N PRO A 392 -19.22 3.77 18.21
CA PRO A 392 -19.47 5.06 17.56
C PRO A 392 -18.40 5.38 16.50
N ASP A 393 -18.79 6.08 15.44
CA ASP A 393 -17.89 6.34 14.30
C ASP A 393 -16.57 7.00 14.73
N ASP A 394 -16.58 7.99 15.61
CA ASP A 394 -15.39 8.72 16.06
C ASP A 394 -14.28 7.80 16.64
N ILE A 395 -14.65 6.68 17.27
CA ILE A 395 -13.73 5.74 17.95
C ILE A 395 -13.79 4.32 17.37
N GLY A 396 -14.70 4.07 16.43
CA GLY A 396 -14.86 2.76 15.79
C GLY A 396 -13.88 2.52 14.66
N GLY A 397 -13.46 3.58 13.97
CA GLY A 397 -12.43 3.50 12.93
C GLY A 397 -11.08 4.01 13.42
N VAL A 398 -10.03 3.20 13.24
CA VAL A 398 -8.65 3.56 13.58
C VAL A 398 -7.73 3.31 12.39
N LEU A 399 -7.10 4.35 11.92
CA LEU A 399 -6.03 4.31 10.94
C LEU A 399 -4.67 4.22 11.65
N TRP A 400 -3.97 3.13 11.49
CA TRP A 400 -2.59 2.94 11.91
C TRP A 400 -1.66 3.38 10.78
N LEU A 401 -1.15 4.61 10.88
CA LEU A 401 -0.37 5.28 9.84
C LEU A 401 1.13 5.14 10.08
N GLY A 402 1.86 4.56 9.13
CA GLY A 402 3.32 4.46 9.15
C GLY A 402 3.94 5.23 7.98
N PHE A 403 5.12 5.79 8.18
CA PHE A 403 5.90 6.47 7.15
C PHE A 403 7.20 5.75 6.86
N ASP A 404 7.73 5.87 5.64
CA ASP A 404 8.92 5.16 5.15
C ASP A 404 8.71 3.63 5.17
N ASN A 405 9.76 2.84 5.25
CA ASN A 405 9.75 1.38 5.17
C ASN A 405 8.88 0.73 6.28
N PRO A 406 7.80 0.00 5.96
CA PRO A 406 6.91 -0.60 6.94
C PRO A 406 7.59 -1.58 7.91
N ALA A 407 8.72 -2.19 7.51
CA ALA A 407 9.49 -3.09 8.38
C ALA A 407 10.35 -2.36 9.41
N GLN A 408 10.51 -1.03 9.25
CA GLN A 408 11.44 -0.26 10.06
C GLN A 408 10.78 0.93 10.76
N SER A 409 9.46 1.11 10.59
CA SER A 409 8.76 2.30 11.08
C SER A 409 7.61 1.93 12.02
N PRO A 410 7.34 2.75 13.04
CA PRO A 410 6.19 2.58 13.91
C PRO A 410 4.91 2.96 13.16
N ARG A 411 3.77 2.63 13.73
CA ARG A 411 2.47 3.09 13.26
C ARG A 411 1.82 3.98 14.32
N ILE A 412 1.29 5.09 13.85
CA ILE A 412 0.66 6.13 14.67
C ILE A 412 -0.86 5.97 14.53
N PRO A 413 -1.60 5.82 15.63
CA PRO A 413 -3.06 5.71 15.59
C PRO A 413 -3.71 7.07 15.31
N VAL A 414 -4.60 7.09 14.30
CA VAL A 414 -5.45 8.23 13.93
C VAL A 414 -6.89 7.73 13.92
N PHE A 415 -7.69 8.16 14.89
CA PHE A 415 -9.10 7.80 15.00
C PHE A 415 -9.95 8.56 13.98
N CYS A 416 -11.10 8.01 13.59
CA CYS A 416 -12.08 8.72 12.74
C CYS A 416 -12.47 10.10 13.32
N GLY A 417 -12.51 10.22 14.65
CA GLY A 417 -12.81 11.48 15.35
C GLY A 417 -11.65 12.46 15.46
N THR A 418 -10.43 12.12 15.01
CA THR A 418 -9.29 13.04 14.99
C THR A 418 -9.55 14.18 13.99
N THR A 419 -9.36 15.43 14.41
CA THR A 419 -9.69 16.61 13.60
C THR A 419 -8.49 17.30 12.98
N SER A 420 -7.28 17.08 13.49
CA SER A 420 -6.05 17.62 12.92
C SER A 420 -4.85 16.72 13.18
N LEU A 421 -3.79 16.91 12.42
CA LEU A 421 -2.52 16.19 12.58
C LEU A 421 -1.40 17.19 12.92
N PRO A 422 -0.29 16.76 13.57
CA PRO A 422 0.86 17.60 13.81
C PRO A 422 1.43 18.20 12.51
N ASP A 423 1.95 19.42 12.56
CA ASP A 423 2.44 20.18 11.40
C ASP A 423 3.45 19.39 10.55
N CYS A 424 4.30 18.58 11.17
CA CYS A 424 5.30 17.77 10.47
C CYS A 424 4.70 16.75 9.48
N PHE A 425 3.41 16.39 9.64
CA PHE A 425 2.71 15.49 8.71
C PHE A 425 2.41 16.14 7.37
N SER A 426 2.22 17.46 7.34
CA SER A 426 1.93 18.24 6.13
C SER A 426 3.17 18.65 5.33
N ILE A 427 4.40 18.34 5.83
CA ILE A 427 5.65 18.74 5.19
C ILE A 427 6.14 17.63 4.25
N CYS A 428 6.33 17.98 2.99
CA CYS A 428 6.79 17.05 1.97
C CYS A 428 8.26 16.64 2.17
N GLY A 429 8.51 15.33 2.30
CA GLY A 429 9.87 14.75 2.33
C GLY A 429 10.26 14.01 1.05
N GLN A 430 9.49 14.14 -0.04
CA GLN A 430 9.67 13.37 -1.28
C GLN A 430 10.91 13.77 -2.07
N TYR A 431 11.20 15.07 -2.15
CA TYR A 431 12.25 15.60 -3.03
C TYR A 431 13.63 15.74 -2.39
N GLY A 432 13.73 15.63 -1.09
CA GLY A 432 15.00 15.79 -0.40
C GLY A 432 14.85 15.72 1.11
N TYR A 433 15.97 15.85 1.80
CA TYR A 433 15.99 15.89 3.25
C TYR A 433 15.34 17.18 3.75
N ASP A 434 14.37 17.04 4.63
CA ASP A 434 13.78 18.11 5.43
C ASP A 434 13.58 17.61 6.86
N GLU A 435 14.30 18.20 7.80
CA GLU A 435 14.27 17.78 9.22
C GLU A 435 12.90 17.95 9.88
N ASN A 436 12.02 18.78 9.30
CA ASN A 436 10.69 19.00 9.81
C ASN A 436 9.64 18.05 9.21
N SER A 437 9.98 17.32 8.16
CA SER A 437 9.09 16.32 7.57
C SER A 437 9.06 15.04 8.38
N ILE A 438 7.87 14.55 8.73
CA ILE A 438 7.70 13.32 9.51
C ILE A 438 8.38 12.12 8.83
N VAL A 439 8.34 12.02 7.51
CA VAL A 439 8.99 10.91 6.81
C VAL A 439 10.49 10.87 7.06
N TRP A 440 11.16 12.04 7.17
CA TRP A 440 12.59 12.11 7.44
C TRP A 440 12.94 11.91 8.91
N LYS A 441 12.00 12.11 9.82
CA LYS A 441 12.17 11.72 11.23
C LYS A 441 12.41 10.21 11.33
N PHE A 442 11.67 9.39 10.57
CA PHE A 442 11.86 7.93 10.55
C PHE A 442 12.95 7.49 9.57
N ARG A 443 12.97 8.03 8.37
CA ARG A 443 13.89 7.64 7.30
C ARG A 443 15.36 7.77 7.68
N THR A 444 15.73 8.75 8.49
CA THR A 444 17.11 8.94 8.94
C THR A 444 17.64 7.73 9.71
N ALA A 445 16.94 7.25 10.73
CA ALA A 445 17.32 6.04 11.47
C ALA A 445 17.24 4.79 10.58
N ASN A 446 16.17 4.65 9.79
CA ASN A 446 15.93 3.50 8.94
C ASN A 446 17.04 3.31 7.90
N LYS A 447 17.49 4.36 7.23
CA LYS A 447 18.61 4.28 6.27
C LYS A 447 19.93 3.95 6.95
N LEU A 448 20.23 4.55 8.09
CA LEU A 448 21.42 4.21 8.87
C LEU A 448 21.42 2.74 9.29
N ALA A 449 20.27 2.21 9.72
CA ALA A 449 20.15 0.80 10.11
C ALA A 449 20.51 -0.15 8.96
N THR A 450 20.20 0.19 7.70
CA THR A 450 20.48 -0.68 6.54
C THR A 450 21.97 -0.81 6.23
N VAL A 451 22.84 0.05 6.75
CA VAL A 451 24.29 -0.01 6.53
C VAL A 451 24.88 -1.31 7.11
N ARG A 452 24.39 -1.74 8.28
CA ARG A 452 24.76 -3.03 8.91
C ARG A 452 23.54 -3.67 9.54
N TRP A 453 22.56 -4.03 8.71
CA TRP A 453 21.26 -4.50 9.13
C TRP A 453 21.32 -5.63 10.20
N GLY A 454 22.19 -6.62 10.03
CA GLY A 454 22.35 -7.69 11.00
C GLY A 454 22.85 -7.26 12.39
N ALA A 455 23.37 -6.03 12.53
CA ALA A 455 23.81 -5.49 13.81
C ALA A 455 22.83 -4.45 14.41
N THR A 456 21.88 -3.96 13.61
CA THR A 456 20.97 -2.86 13.99
C THR A 456 19.51 -3.28 14.02
N LYS A 457 19.13 -4.36 13.31
CA LYS A 457 17.74 -4.78 13.12
C LYS A 457 16.99 -5.03 14.44
N ASP A 458 17.66 -5.60 15.43
CA ASP A 458 17.01 -5.92 16.71
C ASP A 458 16.56 -4.64 17.42
N GLN A 459 17.37 -3.57 17.38
CA GLN A 459 17.01 -2.27 17.97
C GLN A 459 15.82 -1.62 17.25
N ILE A 460 15.74 -1.70 15.91
CA ILE A 460 14.58 -1.26 15.13
C ILE A 460 13.36 -2.10 15.50
N ASN A 461 13.49 -3.44 15.49
CA ASN A 461 12.39 -4.35 15.76
C ASN A 461 11.83 -4.16 17.17
N GLU A 462 12.69 -4.00 18.18
CA GLU A 462 12.29 -3.70 19.56
C GLU A 462 11.49 -2.40 19.65
N ALA A 463 11.95 -1.34 18.97
CA ALA A 463 11.26 -0.07 18.98
C ALA A 463 9.91 -0.14 18.24
N VAL A 464 9.84 -0.79 17.07
CA VAL A 464 8.60 -1.04 16.34
C VAL A 464 7.61 -1.82 17.19
N GLN A 465 8.08 -2.91 17.83
CA GLN A 465 7.25 -3.75 18.69
C GLN A 465 6.74 -2.97 19.90
N TYR A 466 7.61 -2.17 20.54
CA TYR A 466 7.22 -1.34 21.68
C TYR A 466 6.03 -0.42 21.36
N PHE A 467 6.10 0.31 20.23
CA PHE A 467 5.02 1.22 19.85
C PHE A 467 3.76 0.48 19.36
N ARG A 468 3.90 -0.68 18.74
CA ARG A 468 2.77 -1.55 18.41
C ARG A 468 2.03 -1.97 19.68
N ASP A 469 2.74 -2.56 20.63
CA ASP A 469 2.18 -3.01 21.91
C ASP A 469 1.60 -1.84 22.73
N LYS A 470 2.25 -0.66 22.68
CA LYS A 470 1.74 0.54 23.33
C LYS A 470 0.39 0.94 22.76
N GLY A 471 0.28 1.03 21.43
CA GLY A 471 -0.96 1.44 20.77
C GLY A 471 -2.11 0.50 21.09
N THR A 472 -1.93 -0.81 20.91
CA THR A 472 -2.95 -1.83 21.22
C THR A 472 -3.39 -1.79 22.68
N ARG A 473 -2.45 -1.67 23.63
CA ARG A 473 -2.80 -1.59 25.06
C ARG A 473 -3.59 -0.33 25.41
N GLU A 474 -3.29 0.77 24.78
CA GLU A 474 -3.91 2.08 25.06
C GLU A 474 -5.26 2.26 24.39
N GLU A 475 -5.55 1.52 23.33
CA GLU A 475 -6.75 1.70 22.52
C GLU A 475 -8.05 1.63 23.32
N ALA A 476 -8.22 0.58 24.13
CA ALA A 476 -9.40 0.45 24.98
C ALA A 476 -9.52 1.60 26.00
N PHE A 477 -8.40 2.04 26.57
CA PHE A 477 -8.36 3.18 27.48
C PHE A 477 -8.73 4.49 26.76
N VAL A 478 -8.22 4.71 25.53
CA VAL A 478 -8.56 5.90 24.74
C VAL A 478 -10.04 5.95 24.41
N ARG A 479 -10.63 4.82 24.03
CA ARG A 479 -12.08 4.70 23.77
C ARG A 479 -12.92 4.98 25.02
N ASP A 480 -12.49 4.49 26.19
CA ASP A 480 -13.17 4.76 27.45
C ASP A 480 -13.09 6.24 27.86
N GLN A 481 -11.91 6.84 27.76
CA GLN A 481 -11.71 8.28 28.04
C GLN A 481 -12.52 9.16 27.08
N TYR A 482 -12.54 8.82 25.79
CA TYR A 482 -13.40 9.52 24.82
C TYR A 482 -14.86 9.51 25.26
N ASN A 483 -15.41 8.35 25.63
CA ASN A 483 -16.80 8.23 26.06
C ASN A 483 -17.10 9.05 27.34
N GLN A 484 -16.17 9.08 28.30
CA GLN A 484 -16.30 9.88 29.51
C GLN A 484 -16.33 11.38 29.20
N ILE A 485 -15.42 11.87 28.35
CA ILE A 485 -15.34 13.27 27.94
C ILE A 485 -16.58 13.65 27.11
N LEU A 486 -16.99 12.77 26.18
CA LEU A 486 -18.20 12.98 25.37
C LEU A 486 -19.45 13.20 26.27
N ALA A 487 -19.59 12.40 27.30
CA ALA A 487 -20.71 12.50 28.24
C ALA A 487 -20.65 13.75 29.12
N ALA A 488 -19.46 14.20 29.50
CA ALA A 488 -19.27 15.32 30.42
C ALA A 488 -19.17 16.69 29.70
N GLU A 489 -18.53 16.75 28.54
CA GLU A 489 -18.10 18.00 27.89
C GLU A 489 -18.56 18.11 26.43
N GLY A 490 -19.08 17.04 25.85
CA GLY A 490 -19.61 17.01 24.47
C GLY A 490 -18.56 16.61 23.41
N GLN A 491 -19.03 16.55 22.16
CA GLN A 491 -18.30 15.95 21.03
C GLN A 491 -17.01 16.70 20.71
N GLU A 492 -17.01 18.02 20.72
CA GLU A 492 -15.83 18.83 20.39
C GLU A 492 -14.67 18.54 21.35
N ALA A 493 -14.93 18.48 22.66
CA ALA A 493 -13.93 18.13 23.67
C ALA A 493 -13.42 16.69 23.50
N ALA A 494 -14.32 15.74 23.23
CA ALA A 494 -13.96 14.34 23.00
C ALA A 494 -13.10 14.16 21.74
N GLN A 495 -13.40 14.85 20.64
CA GLN A 495 -12.56 14.84 19.43
C GLN A 495 -11.21 15.54 19.65
N ALA A 496 -11.17 16.63 20.43
CA ALA A 496 -9.92 17.28 20.82
C ALA A 496 -9.01 16.33 21.62
N TYR A 497 -9.59 15.49 22.49
CA TYR A 497 -8.83 14.46 23.20
C TYR A 497 -8.20 13.43 22.23
N LEU A 498 -8.94 12.90 21.23
CA LEU A 498 -8.39 11.98 20.23
C LEU A 498 -7.27 12.65 19.42
N THR A 499 -7.46 13.91 19.05
CA THR A 499 -6.45 14.72 18.35
C THR A 499 -5.17 14.87 19.17
N GLY A 500 -5.32 15.19 20.46
CA GLY A 500 -4.20 15.27 21.41
C GLY A 500 -3.48 13.93 21.57
N TYR A 501 -4.20 12.83 21.71
CA TYR A 501 -3.63 11.49 21.81
C TYR A 501 -2.80 11.12 20.56
N THR A 502 -3.33 11.37 19.37
CA THR A 502 -2.59 11.14 18.11
C THR A 502 -1.29 11.96 18.07
N ALA A 503 -1.35 13.24 18.46
CA ALA A 503 -0.19 14.13 18.48
C ALA A 503 0.87 13.68 19.50
N ASP A 504 0.47 13.29 20.70
CA ASP A 504 1.37 12.80 21.75
C ASP A 504 2.03 11.48 21.36
N PHE A 505 1.27 10.56 20.77
CA PHE A 505 1.80 9.29 20.26
C PHE A 505 2.82 9.53 19.15
N ALA A 506 2.50 10.41 18.19
CA ALA A 506 3.42 10.81 17.12
C ALA A 506 4.71 11.41 17.68
N GLY A 507 4.60 12.33 18.64
CA GLY A 507 5.74 12.95 19.33
C GLY A 507 6.66 11.90 19.97
N ALA A 508 6.08 10.94 20.68
CA ALA A 508 6.84 9.86 21.32
C ALA A 508 7.59 8.98 20.29
N THR A 509 6.96 8.65 19.17
CA THR A 509 7.60 7.87 18.09
C THR A 509 8.75 8.64 17.43
N ILE A 510 8.56 9.92 17.16
CA ILE A 510 9.59 10.80 16.58
C ILE A 510 10.82 10.85 17.48
N LEU A 511 10.66 11.11 18.77
CA LEU A 511 11.76 11.14 19.73
C LEU A 511 12.55 9.83 19.77
N ALA A 512 11.86 8.68 19.76
CA ALA A 512 12.50 7.38 19.76
C ALA A 512 13.34 7.14 18.49
N TRP A 513 12.84 7.55 17.31
CA TRP A 513 13.60 7.40 16.05
C TRP A 513 14.76 8.39 15.93
N GLU A 514 14.63 9.60 16.45
CA GLU A 514 15.75 10.53 16.55
C GLU A 514 16.86 9.97 17.46
N GLU A 515 16.50 9.36 18.60
CA GLU A 515 17.46 8.69 19.47
C GLU A 515 18.14 7.48 18.80
N LEU A 516 17.38 6.65 18.07
CA LEU A 516 17.94 5.55 17.27
C LEU A 516 18.92 6.07 16.22
N ALA A 517 18.59 7.15 15.51
CA ALA A 517 19.47 7.75 14.51
C ALA A 517 20.80 8.20 15.13
N LEU A 518 20.77 8.87 16.29
CA LEU A 518 21.99 9.26 17.02
C LEU A 518 22.80 8.07 17.46
N ARG A 519 22.16 7.01 17.93
CA ARG A 519 22.79 5.75 18.33
C ARG A 519 23.49 5.07 17.16
N PHE A 520 22.85 5.02 15.99
CA PHE A 520 23.45 4.44 14.79
C PHE A 520 24.61 5.29 14.26
N TRP A 521 24.51 6.62 14.28
CA TRP A 521 25.64 7.50 13.96
C TRP A 521 26.85 7.21 14.88
N ALA A 522 26.62 7.07 16.18
CA ALA A 522 27.68 6.75 17.13
C ALA A 522 28.32 5.36 16.84
N MET A 523 27.49 4.38 16.42
CA MET A 523 27.98 3.04 16.01
C MET A 523 28.94 3.11 14.82
N PHE A 524 28.70 4.03 13.89
CA PHE A 524 29.50 4.19 12.67
C PHE A 524 30.58 5.29 12.77
N ALA A 525 30.89 5.79 13.98
CA ALA A 525 31.85 6.88 14.19
C ALA A 525 33.27 6.59 13.64
N ARG A 526 33.62 5.31 13.39
CA ARG A 526 34.92 4.88 12.82
C ARG A 526 34.83 4.44 11.36
N GLY A 527 33.72 4.74 10.66
CA GLY A 527 33.42 4.33 9.29
C GLY A 527 32.27 3.32 9.22
N PHE A 528 31.74 3.19 8.02
CA PHE A 528 30.60 2.34 7.70
C PHE A 528 31.02 0.88 7.44
#